data_5ae4f1bd991ea1e5211d3e730aaa8cb8
#
_entry.id   5ae4f1bd991ea1e5211d3e730aaa8cb8
#
_cell.length_a   1.000
_cell.length_b   1.000
_cell.length_c   1.000
_cell.angle_alpha   90.00
_cell.angle_beta   90.00
_cell.angle_gamma   90.00
#
_symmetry.space_group_name_H-M   'P 1'
#
loop_
_entity.id
_entity.type
_entity.pdbx_description
1 polymer ?
#
loop_
_entity_poly.entity_id
_entity_poly.type
_entity_poly.pdbx_seq_one_letter_code
_entity_poly.pdbx_strand_id
1 'polypeptide(L)'
;MIDFGDAEKRENEFKENISLIKDFNNTADGRITTMFGPHSCYTASVDLLERVRKEADKYNVGIHIHMNETMKEINDVGEAHDNKRPFELLDSIGFLGDDVVAAILNLVLIEMISIIFISNSKTWCSWS
;
A
#
# COMPACT_ATOMS: atom_id res chain seq x y z
N MET A 1 -9.68 -2.67 -0.32
CA MET A 1 -10.44 -1.40 -0.60
C MET A 1 -10.17 -0.97 -2.03
N ILE A 2 -11.22 -0.62 -2.73
CA ILE A 2 -11.21 -0.18 -4.13
C ILE A 2 -12.07 1.08 -4.25
N ASP A 3 -11.62 2.06 -5.03
CA ASP A 3 -12.26 3.36 -5.16
C ASP A 3 -12.61 3.67 -6.62
N PHE A 4 -13.54 2.96 -7.20
CA PHE A 4 -14.02 3.19 -8.58
C PHE A 4 -15.10 4.28 -8.68
N GLY A 5 -14.96 5.40 -7.95
CA GLY A 5 -15.88 6.52 -8.02
C GLY A 5 -17.20 6.34 -7.25
N ASP A 6 -17.38 5.24 -6.53
CA ASP A 6 -18.49 5.03 -5.61
C ASP A 6 -18.05 5.43 -4.18
N ALA A 7 -18.35 6.67 -3.83
CA ALA A 7 -17.96 7.24 -2.54
C ALA A 7 -18.61 6.53 -1.34
N GLU A 8 -19.83 6.01 -1.48
CA GLU A 8 -20.51 5.29 -0.40
C GLU A 8 -19.85 3.93 -0.17
N LYS A 9 -19.58 3.19 -1.24
CA LYS A 9 -18.89 1.90 -1.17
C LYS A 9 -17.51 2.06 -0.55
N ARG A 10 -16.72 3.04 -1.04
CA ARG A 10 -15.42 3.37 -0.49
C ARG A 10 -15.47 3.61 1.02
N GLU A 11 -16.40 4.44 1.47
CA GLU A 11 -16.53 4.79 2.88
C GLU A 11 -16.94 3.59 3.74
N ASN A 12 -17.80 2.71 3.22
CA ASN A 12 -18.20 1.48 3.90
C ASN A 12 -17.02 0.50 4.02
N GLU A 13 -16.28 0.24 2.94
CA GLU A 13 -15.08 -0.61 2.97
C GLU A 13 -14.01 -0.06 3.92
N PHE A 14 -13.85 1.26 3.97
CA PHE A 14 -12.91 1.91 4.88
C PHE A 14 -13.30 1.71 6.34
N LYS A 15 -14.58 1.88 6.68
CA LYS A 15 -15.12 1.62 8.02
C LYS A 15 -14.98 0.16 8.43
N GLU A 16 -15.23 -0.76 7.50
CA GLU A 16 -15.05 -2.20 7.75
C GLU A 16 -13.59 -2.53 8.06
N ASN A 17 -12.63 -1.98 7.34
CA ASN A 17 -11.21 -2.16 7.64
C ASN A 17 -10.85 -1.65 9.04
N ILE A 18 -11.35 -0.47 9.42
CA ILE A 18 -11.14 0.07 10.77
C ILE A 18 -11.77 -0.84 11.85
N SER A 19 -12.98 -1.36 11.60
CA SER A 19 -13.64 -2.29 12.53
C SER A 19 -12.82 -3.56 12.70
N LEU A 20 -12.38 -4.18 11.61
CA LEU A 20 -11.52 -5.37 11.65
C LEU A 20 -10.24 -5.13 12.45
N ILE A 21 -9.60 -3.98 12.28
CA ILE A 21 -8.40 -3.63 13.05
C ILE A 21 -8.71 -3.52 14.53
N LYS A 22 -9.79 -2.84 14.90
CA LYS A 22 -10.18 -2.65 16.30
C LYS A 22 -10.56 -3.95 16.98
N ASP A 23 -11.25 -4.83 16.25
CA ASP A 23 -11.84 -6.03 16.82
C ASP A 23 -10.86 -7.21 16.87
N PHE A 24 -9.89 -7.26 15.94
CA PHE A 24 -9.05 -8.45 15.76
C PHE A 24 -7.55 -8.21 15.89
N ASN A 25 -7.06 -6.97 15.75
CA ASN A 25 -5.61 -6.76 15.81
C ASN A 25 -5.05 -7.13 17.18
N ASN A 26 -3.96 -7.89 17.17
CA ASN A 26 -3.26 -8.37 18.35
C ASN A 26 -4.12 -9.27 19.28
N THR A 27 -5.14 -9.94 18.74
CA THR A 27 -5.94 -10.90 19.49
C THR A 27 -5.32 -12.31 19.50
N ALA A 28 -5.96 -13.23 20.24
CA ALA A 28 -5.49 -14.62 20.40
C ALA A 28 -4.03 -14.71 20.87
N ASP A 29 -3.67 -13.92 21.89
CA ASP A 29 -2.30 -13.82 22.43
C ASP A 29 -1.26 -13.38 21.37
N GLY A 30 -1.65 -12.39 20.54
CA GLY A 30 -0.79 -11.83 19.50
C GLY A 30 -0.66 -12.68 18.23
N ARG A 31 -1.40 -13.80 18.11
CA ARG A 31 -1.36 -14.67 16.92
C ARG A 31 -2.13 -14.13 15.73
N ILE A 32 -3.07 -13.18 15.98
CA ILE A 32 -3.84 -12.52 14.92
C ILE A 32 -3.40 -11.07 14.85
N THR A 33 -2.85 -10.69 13.71
CA THR A 33 -2.53 -9.31 13.38
C THR A 33 -3.30 -8.89 12.15
N THR A 34 -3.60 -7.61 12.04
CA THR A 34 -4.36 -7.04 10.93
C THR A 34 -3.57 -5.94 10.25
N MET A 35 -3.87 -5.73 8.97
CA MET A 35 -3.27 -4.66 8.16
C MET A 35 -4.38 -3.95 7.38
N PHE A 36 -4.16 -2.69 7.00
CA PHE A 36 -4.98 -2.08 5.96
C PHE A 36 -4.70 -2.72 4.60
N GLY A 37 -5.75 -2.92 3.80
CA GLY A 37 -5.65 -3.58 2.49
C GLY A 37 -6.24 -2.73 1.36
N PRO A 38 -5.65 -1.57 0.97
CA PRO A 38 -5.95 -0.96 -0.32
C PRO A 38 -5.51 -1.92 -1.41
N HIS A 39 -6.28 -2.01 -2.50
CA HIS A 39 -5.98 -3.00 -3.53
C HIS A 39 -4.69 -2.65 -4.28
N SER A 40 -4.66 -1.51 -4.96
CA SER A 40 -3.51 -1.02 -5.70
C SER A 40 -3.65 0.48 -5.98
N CYS A 41 -2.59 1.13 -6.44
CA CYS A 41 -2.61 2.57 -6.73
C CYS A 41 -3.36 2.95 -8.02
N TYR A 42 -3.77 1.98 -8.86
CA TYR A 42 -4.63 2.29 -10.02
C TYR A 42 -6.12 2.05 -9.74
N THR A 43 -6.45 1.43 -8.61
CA THR A 43 -7.83 1.15 -8.19
C THR A 43 -8.22 1.87 -6.90
N ALA A 44 -7.28 2.53 -6.25
CA ALA A 44 -7.48 3.37 -5.09
C ALA A 44 -6.98 4.79 -5.39
N SER A 45 -7.81 5.79 -5.15
CA SER A 45 -7.41 7.19 -5.34
C SER A 45 -6.29 7.59 -4.38
N VAL A 46 -5.53 8.62 -4.74
CA VAL A 46 -4.50 9.20 -3.87
C VAL A 46 -5.09 9.60 -2.52
N ASP A 47 -6.27 10.24 -2.51
CA ASP A 47 -6.99 10.60 -1.27
C ASP A 47 -7.26 9.37 -0.37
N LEU A 48 -7.69 8.24 -0.95
CA LEU A 48 -7.90 7.02 -0.17
C LEU A 48 -6.57 6.47 0.36
N LEU A 49 -5.51 6.47 -0.44
CA LEU A 49 -4.19 6.00 -0.03
C LEU A 49 -3.62 6.84 1.11
N GLU A 50 -3.69 8.16 1.03
CA GLU A 50 -3.26 9.07 2.10
C GLU A 50 -4.07 8.86 3.39
N ARG A 51 -5.38 8.64 3.28
CA ARG A 51 -6.22 8.30 4.44
C ARG A 51 -5.82 6.97 5.05
N VAL A 52 -5.55 5.96 4.23
CA VAL A 52 -5.08 4.64 4.69
C VAL A 52 -3.77 4.79 5.45
N ARG A 53 -2.79 5.52 4.90
CA ARG A 53 -1.50 5.76 5.58
C ARG A 53 -1.70 6.40 6.95
N LYS A 54 -2.48 7.46 7.00
CA LYS A 54 -2.79 8.17 8.25
C LYS A 54 -3.45 7.29 9.31
N GLU A 55 -4.40 6.45 8.93
CA GLU A 55 -5.06 5.56 9.89
C GLU A 55 -4.17 4.36 10.26
N ALA A 56 -3.33 3.86 9.35
CA ALA A 56 -2.35 2.83 9.66
C ALA A 56 -1.35 3.32 10.72
N ASP A 57 -0.83 4.52 10.58
CA ASP A 57 0.04 5.17 11.58
C ASP A 57 -0.65 5.31 12.94
N LYS A 58 -1.90 5.77 12.93
CA LYS A 58 -2.70 5.98 14.14
C LYS A 58 -2.97 4.69 14.91
N TYR A 59 -3.25 3.60 14.21
CA TYR A 59 -3.50 2.28 14.82
C TYR A 59 -2.23 1.46 15.02
N ASN A 60 -1.09 1.93 14.54
CA ASN A 60 0.19 1.23 14.55
C ASN A 60 0.08 -0.16 13.94
N VAL A 61 -0.48 -0.23 12.74
CA VAL A 61 -0.64 -1.45 11.92
C VAL A 61 -0.03 -1.25 10.55
N GLY A 62 0.37 -2.34 9.90
CA GLY A 62 0.92 -2.29 8.56
C GLY A 62 -0.12 -2.09 7.46
N ILE A 63 0.38 -1.98 6.24
CA ILE A 63 -0.41 -1.89 5.00
C ILE A 63 0.03 -2.99 4.05
N HIS A 64 -0.95 -3.65 3.43
CA HIS A 64 -0.73 -4.63 2.36
C HIS A 64 -1.35 -4.11 1.07
N ILE A 65 -0.55 -3.98 0.01
CA ILE A 65 -0.96 -3.41 -1.27
C ILE A 65 -0.34 -4.18 -2.44
N HIS A 66 -1.08 -4.37 -3.53
CA HIS A 66 -0.53 -4.85 -4.80
C HIS A 66 0.17 -3.71 -5.54
N MET A 67 1.31 -4.01 -6.13
CA MET A 67 2.15 -3.00 -6.78
C MET A 67 2.88 -3.60 -7.98
N ASN A 68 2.87 -2.89 -9.11
CA ASN A 68 3.53 -3.33 -10.35
C ASN A 68 3.07 -4.73 -10.83
N GLU A 69 1.79 -5.03 -10.66
CA GLU A 69 1.22 -6.32 -11.01
C GLU A 69 1.16 -6.53 -12.53
N THR A 70 0.76 -5.50 -13.27
CA THR A 70 0.55 -5.56 -14.72
C THR A 70 1.10 -4.35 -15.45
N MET A 71 1.41 -4.52 -16.75
CA MET A 71 1.75 -3.40 -17.64
C MET A 71 0.61 -2.39 -17.75
N LYS A 72 -0.64 -2.88 -17.68
CA LYS A 72 -1.81 -1.99 -17.68
C LYS A 72 -1.79 -1.04 -16.48
N GLU A 73 -1.54 -1.54 -15.28
CA GLU A 73 -1.41 -0.72 -14.08
C GLU A 73 -0.32 0.35 -14.26
N ILE A 74 0.86 -0.05 -14.74
CA ILE A 74 1.99 0.87 -14.95
C ILE A 74 1.61 1.98 -15.93
N ASN A 75 0.94 1.63 -17.03
CA ASN A 75 0.51 2.59 -18.03
C ASN A 75 -0.59 3.52 -17.51
N ASP A 76 -1.63 2.96 -16.87
CA ASP A 76 -2.75 3.72 -16.32
C ASP A 76 -2.28 4.73 -15.25
N VAL A 77 -1.37 4.30 -14.37
CA VAL A 77 -0.77 5.19 -13.35
C VAL A 77 0.10 6.26 -14.01
N GLY A 78 0.91 5.88 -15.00
CA GLY A 78 1.75 6.84 -15.73
C GLY A 78 0.93 7.91 -16.44
N GLU A 79 -0.16 7.52 -17.12
CA GLU A 79 -1.07 8.45 -17.79
C GLU A 79 -1.77 9.42 -16.81
N ALA A 80 -2.13 8.92 -15.63
CA ALA A 80 -2.86 9.71 -14.63
C ALA A 80 -1.96 10.58 -13.74
N HIS A 81 -0.65 10.27 -13.62
CA HIS A 81 0.24 10.84 -12.62
C HIS A 81 1.63 11.22 -13.18
N ASP A 82 1.68 12.02 -14.23
CA ASP A 82 2.91 12.62 -14.79
C ASP A 82 4.00 11.60 -15.13
N ASN A 83 3.62 10.48 -15.74
CA ASN A 83 4.48 9.34 -16.09
C ASN A 83 5.18 8.66 -14.89
N LYS A 84 4.68 8.87 -13.67
CA LYS A 84 5.17 8.13 -12.50
C LYS A 84 4.79 6.65 -12.60
N ARG A 85 5.70 5.80 -12.18
CA ARG A 85 5.38 4.39 -11.93
C ARG A 85 4.62 4.23 -10.61
N PRO A 86 3.91 3.11 -10.40
CA PRO A 86 3.19 2.86 -9.14
C PRO A 86 4.03 3.11 -7.88
N PHE A 87 5.27 2.59 -7.87
CA PHE A 87 6.18 2.80 -6.75
C PHE A 87 6.54 4.29 -6.54
N GLU A 88 6.85 5.00 -7.61
CA GLU A 88 7.22 6.42 -7.55
C GLU A 88 6.05 7.29 -7.10
N LEU A 89 4.82 6.93 -7.51
CA LEU A 89 3.61 7.59 -7.03
C LEU A 89 3.47 7.41 -5.52
N LEU A 90 3.53 6.16 -5.03
CA LEU A 90 3.38 5.84 -3.61
C LEU A 90 4.47 6.49 -2.75
N ASP A 91 5.71 6.51 -3.23
CA ASP A 91 6.81 7.22 -2.56
C ASP A 91 6.54 8.72 -2.49
N SER A 92 6.10 9.33 -3.59
CA SER A 92 5.86 10.78 -3.67
C SER A 92 4.75 11.29 -2.76
N ILE A 93 3.82 10.43 -2.35
CA ILE A 93 2.75 10.76 -1.39
C ILE A 93 3.06 10.30 0.04
N GLY A 94 4.28 9.82 0.30
CA GLY A 94 4.69 9.37 1.62
C GLY A 94 3.98 8.10 2.10
N PHE A 95 3.49 7.28 1.17
CA PHE A 95 2.74 6.05 1.51
C PHE A 95 3.65 4.91 1.94
N LEU A 96 4.89 4.86 1.42
CA LEU A 96 5.82 3.78 1.67
C LEU A 96 6.48 3.88 3.05
N GLY A 97 6.74 2.73 3.65
CA GLY A 97 7.39 2.59 4.96
C GLY A 97 7.82 1.14 5.19
N ASP A 98 8.49 0.90 6.30
CA ASP A 98 8.94 -0.44 6.73
C ASP A 98 7.80 -1.35 7.19
N ASP A 99 6.61 -0.80 7.33
CA ASP A 99 5.35 -1.46 7.65
C ASP A 99 4.49 -1.75 6.42
N VAL A 100 4.98 -1.48 5.20
CA VAL A 100 4.25 -1.74 3.95
C VAL A 100 4.69 -3.05 3.31
N VAL A 101 3.75 -3.97 3.13
CA VAL A 101 3.93 -5.21 2.37
C VAL A 101 3.45 -5.01 0.95
N ALA A 102 4.38 -4.94 0.01
CA ALA A 102 4.08 -4.89 -1.41
C ALA A 102 3.95 -6.33 -1.97
N ALA A 103 2.76 -6.69 -2.44
CA ALA A 103 2.48 -7.97 -3.07
C ALA A 103 2.59 -7.88 -4.59
N ILE A 104 2.99 -8.99 -5.23
CA ILE A 104 3.00 -9.17 -6.69
C ILE A 104 3.89 -8.14 -7.42
N LEU A 105 5.16 -8.08 -7.09
CA LEU A 105 6.14 -7.24 -7.80
C LEU A 105 6.62 -7.88 -9.13
N ASN A 106 5.71 -8.34 -9.98
CA ASN A 106 6.04 -9.12 -11.19
C ASN A 106 6.86 -8.35 -12.23
N LEU A 107 6.80 -7.03 -12.23
CA LEU A 107 7.43 -6.18 -13.24
C LEU A 107 8.48 -5.24 -12.63
N VAL A 108 9.10 -5.65 -11.53
CA VAL A 108 10.29 -4.98 -11.01
C VAL A 108 11.47 -5.38 -11.91
N LEU A 109 11.60 -4.70 -13.03
CA LEU A 109 12.82 -4.77 -13.83
C LEU A 109 14.01 -4.24 -13.02
N ILE A 110 15.13 -4.88 -13.24
CA ILE A 110 16.46 -4.75 -12.63
C ILE A 110 16.90 -3.30 -12.28
N GLU A 111 16.32 -2.28 -12.90
CA GLU A 111 16.62 -0.87 -12.64
C GLU A 111 16.08 -0.33 -11.31
N MET A 112 15.05 -0.95 -10.71
CA MET A 112 14.51 -0.50 -9.43
C MET A 112 15.31 -0.96 -8.20
N ILE A 113 16.14 -1.97 -8.36
CA ILE A 113 17.04 -2.44 -7.29
C ILE A 113 17.94 -1.29 -6.82
N SER A 114 18.33 -0.39 -7.72
CA SER A 114 19.14 0.78 -7.40
C SER A 114 18.43 1.81 -6.51
N ILE A 115 17.12 2.00 -6.68
CA ILE A 115 16.34 3.00 -5.92
C ILE A 115 16.07 2.49 -4.50
N ILE A 116 15.75 1.21 -4.35
CA ILE A 116 15.55 0.58 -3.03
C ILE A 116 16.85 0.60 -2.22
N PHE A 117 18.01 0.41 -2.85
CA PHE A 117 19.31 0.48 -2.20
C PHE A 117 19.75 1.90 -1.79
N ILE A 118 19.27 2.93 -2.47
CA ILE A 118 19.65 4.32 -2.17
C ILE A 118 18.79 4.92 -1.06
N SER A 119 17.51 4.53 -0.94
CA SER A 119 16.58 5.07 0.06
C SER A 119 16.74 4.48 1.47
N ASN A 120 17.31 3.29 1.64
CA ASN A 120 17.39 2.64 2.94
C ASN A 120 18.80 2.12 3.27
N SER A 121 19.65 2.99 3.80
CA SER A 121 20.90 2.58 4.45
C SER A 121 20.70 2.05 5.88
N LYS A 122 19.48 1.73 6.31
CA LYS A 122 19.20 1.16 7.64
C LYS A 122 18.18 0.03 7.56
N THR A 123 18.66 -1.15 7.87
CA THR A 123 17.96 -2.39 8.24
C THR A 123 17.30 -3.22 7.14
N TRP A 124 18.09 -4.13 6.56
CA TRP A 124 17.57 -5.35 5.95
C TRP A 124 17.60 -6.48 6.99
N CYS A 125 16.44 -7.05 7.32
CA CYS A 125 16.37 -8.37 7.94
C CYS A 125 16.63 -9.40 6.84
N SER A 126 17.77 -10.10 6.92
CA SER A 126 18.06 -11.26 6.10
C SER A 126 17.14 -12.41 6.48
N TRP A 127 16.35 -12.90 5.56
CA TRP A 127 15.76 -14.23 5.65
C TRP A 127 16.84 -15.25 5.25
N SER A 128 17.36 -15.95 6.22
CA SER A 128 18.09 -17.21 6.05
C SER A 128 17.17 -18.38 6.31
#